data_7b717e92baf4732f85f42b1896fff155
#
_entry.id   7b717e92baf4732f85f42b1896fff155
#
_cell.length_a   1.000
_cell.length_b   1.000
_cell.length_c   1.000
_cell.angle_alpha   90.00
_cell.angle_beta   90.00
_cell.angle_gamma   90.00
#
_symmetry.space_group_name_H-M   'P 1'
#
loop_
_entity.id
_entity.type
_entity.pdbx_description
1 polymer ?
#
loop_
_entity_poly.entity_id
_entity_poly.type
_entity_poly.pdbx_seq_one_letter_code
_entity_poly.pdbx_strand_id
1 'polypeptide(L)'
;MSEQKKKLVEAITPINEDFAQWYTDVCLKAELVDYSTVKGCMILRPYGYAIWENIQHILDGMFKATGHENVAMPLFIPESLLQKEKDHVEGFAPEVAWVTHGGGEQLEERMCVRPTSETLFCDHFAHVLHSWRDLPMKYNQWCSVVRWEKTTRPFLRSREFWWQEGHTIHETAAEAIAETEQQLNTYAEFCEKSLMIPVVKGKKTDKEKFAGAEATYSIEAMMHDGKALQSGTSHYFGDGFSRAFGVQFTGRDNQLQYPYQTSWGVSTRLVGAIIMTHGDDEGLILPPAVAPYQVVVLPIAAHKPGVTEKAQELAARVAKFARVKLDDSDNSPGWKFSQWEMKGVPLRLELGPKDIEKNQCVLVRRDTREKYFVSLDELETEIPRLLNELAQNLYQRALENREKRTWAAASMEEIKRLAEENNGYIKTMWCG
;
A
#
# COMPACT_ATOMS: atom_id res chain seq x y z
N MET A 1 13.91 -33.63 -29.89
CA MET A 1 13.26 -32.31 -29.94
C MET A 1 12.05 -32.40 -29.01
N SER A 2 12.14 -31.85 -27.79
CA SER A 2 11.01 -31.82 -26.86
C SER A 2 10.00 -30.81 -27.35
N GLU A 3 8.77 -31.24 -27.62
CA GLU A 3 7.64 -30.33 -27.84
C GLU A 3 7.50 -29.40 -26.64
N GLN A 4 7.85 -28.14 -26.80
CA GLN A 4 7.49 -27.11 -25.85
C GLN A 4 5.95 -27.04 -25.82
N LYS A 5 5.36 -27.52 -24.74
CA LYS A 5 3.93 -27.28 -24.47
C LYS A 5 3.71 -25.79 -24.55
N LYS A 6 2.92 -25.31 -25.53
CA LYS A 6 2.45 -23.93 -25.60
C LYS A 6 1.82 -23.57 -24.24
N LYS A 7 2.42 -22.66 -23.49
CA LYS A 7 1.79 -22.12 -22.29
C LYS A 7 0.48 -21.44 -22.72
N LEU A 8 -0.62 -21.79 -22.08
CA LEU A 8 -1.97 -21.29 -22.37
C LEU A 8 -2.15 -19.80 -21.98
N VAL A 9 -1.27 -19.30 -21.11
CA VAL A 9 -1.20 -17.90 -20.68
C VAL A 9 0.20 -17.40 -20.98
N GLU A 10 0.34 -16.15 -21.41
CA GLU A 10 1.64 -15.53 -21.65
C GLU A 10 2.51 -15.61 -20.39
N ALA A 11 3.69 -16.17 -20.52
CA ALA A 11 4.65 -16.25 -19.42
C ALA A 11 5.12 -14.83 -19.02
N ILE A 12 5.24 -14.60 -17.74
CA ILE A 12 5.97 -13.46 -17.21
C ILE A 12 7.46 -13.78 -17.18
N THR A 13 8.30 -12.75 -17.18
CA THR A 13 9.74 -12.89 -16.99
C THR A 13 10.02 -13.59 -15.65
N PRO A 14 10.93 -14.58 -15.58
CA PRO A 14 11.27 -15.19 -14.31
C PRO A 14 11.88 -14.19 -13.32
N ILE A 15 11.49 -14.28 -12.05
CA ILE A 15 11.87 -13.35 -10.99
C ILE A 15 13.38 -13.22 -10.79
N ASN A 16 14.12 -14.32 -10.99
CA ASN A 16 15.57 -14.37 -10.85
C ASN A 16 16.33 -13.98 -12.13
N GLU A 17 15.65 -13.85 -13.28
CA GLU A 17 16.25 -13.42 -14.54
C GLU A 17 16.27 -11.89 -14.64
N ASP A 18 15.12 -11.25 -14.46
CA ASP A 18 14.99 -9.80 -14.40
C ASP A 18 13.84 -9.41 -13.44
N PHE A 19 14.19 -9.08 -12.21
CA PHE A 19 13.23 -8.70 -11.17
C PHE A 19 12.42 -7.45 -11.56
N ALA A 20 13.02 -6.51 -12.27
CA ALA A 20 12.36 -5.27 -12.67
C ALA A 20 11.31 -5.52 -13.78
N GLN A 21 11.64 -6.38 -14.74
CA GLN A 21 10.72 -6.78 -15.80
C GLN A 21 9.62 -7.69 -15.24
N TRP A 22 9.99 -8.69 -14.43
CA TRP A 22 9.03 -9.53 -13.71
C TRP A 22 7.96 -8.69 -12.97
N TYR A 23 8.40 -7.69 -12.21
CA TYR A 23 7.49 -6.79 -11.49
C TYR A 23 6.50 -6.08 -12.44
N THR A 24 7.02 -5.55 -13.55
CA THR A 24 6.19 -4.88 -14.56
C THR A 24 5.20 -5.83 -15.22
N ASP A 25 5.66 -7.03 -15.57
CA ASP A 25 4.83 -8.07 -16.17
C ASP A 25 3.69 -8.47 -15.22
N VAL A 26 3.98 -8.67 -13.94
CA VAL A 26 2.94 -8.98 -12.93
C VAL A 26 1.91 -7.85 -12.83
N CYS A 27 2.34 -6.59 -12.76
CA CYS A 27 1.43 -5.44 -12.69
C CYS A 27 0.44 -5.42 -13.88
N LEU A 28 0.91 -5.72 -15.09
CA LEU A 28 0.12 -5.70 -16.32
C LEU A 28 -0.73 -6.97 -16.49
N LYS A 29 -0.11 -8.15 -16.32
CA LYS A 29 -0.77 -9.45 -16.59
C LYS A 29 -1.78 -9.84 -15.52
N ALA A 30 -1.57 -9.44 -14.26
CA ALA A 30 -2.59 -9.58 -13.21
C ALA A 30 -3.70 -8.52 -13.32
N GLU A 31 -3.66 -7.69 -14.35
CA GLU A 31 -4.66 -6.64 -14.61
C GLU A 31 -4.79 -5.61 -13.47
N LEU A 32 -3.66 -5.24 -12.86
CA LEU A 32 -3.65 -4.25 -11.78
C LEU A 32 -3.64 -2.82 -12.32
N VAL A 33 -2.86 -2.59 -13.36
CA VAL A 33 -2.69 -1.28 -14.00
C VAL A 33 -2.68 -1.38 -15.51
N ASP A 34 -2.85 -0.22 -16.15
CA ASP A 34 -2.57 -0.02 -17.57
C ASP A 34 -1.87 1.33 -17.75
N TYR A 35 -1.15 1.50 -18.87
CA TYR A 35 -0.53 2.75 -19.22
C TYR A 35 -1.58 3.74 -19.74
N SER A 36 -1.55 4.97 -19.23
CA SER A 36 -2.39 6.03 -19.77
C SER A 36 -1.72 6.79 -20.92
N THR A 37 -2.51 7.56 -21.67
CA THR A 37 -1.98 8.50 -22.67
C THR A 37 -1.20 9.66 -22.02
N VAL A 38 -1.40 9.91 -20.74
CA VAL A 38 -0.63 10.90 -19.96
C VAL A 38 0.64 10.24 -19.48
N LYS A 39 1.77 10.61 -20.10
CA LYS A 39 3.06 9.99 -19.81
C LYS A 39 3.40 10.03 -18.31
N GLY A 40 3.68 8.87 -17.73
CA GLY A 40 4.06 8.70 -16.33
C GLY A 40 2.89 8.59 -15.36
N CYS A 41 1.63 8.69 -15.85
CA CYS A 41 0.44 8.38 -15.07
C CYS A 41 -0.09 7.00 -15.45
N MET A 42 -0.62 6.27 -14.47
CA MET A 42 -1.16 4.91 -14.66
C MET A 42 -2.67 4.91 -14.48
N ILE A 43 -3.33 4.03 -15.21
CA ILE A 43 -4.72 3.68 -14.95
C ILE A 43 -4.71 2.53 -13.95
N LEU A 44 -5.26 2.71 -12.75
CA LEU A 44 -5.51 1.60 -11.85
C LEU A 44 -6.74 0.86 -12.36
N ARG A 45 -6.55 -0.39 -12.81
CA ARG A 45 -7.64 -1.22 -13.28
C ARG A 45 -8.52 -1.70 -12.11
N PRO A 46 -9.75 -2.15 -12.34
CA PRO A 46 -10.67 -2.51 -11.26
C PRO A 46 -10.09 -3.47 -10.23
N TYR A 47 -9.31 -4.47 -10.65
CA TYR A 47 -8.70 -5.44 -9.73
C TYR A 47 -7.60 -4.81 -8.87
N GLY A 48 -6.74 -3.97 -9.47
CA GLY A 48 -5.71 -3.23 -8.74
C GLY A 48 -6.30 -2.19 -7.79
N TYR A 49 -7.36 -1.50 -8.23
CA TYR A 49 -8.03 -0.50 -7.39
C TYR A 49 -8.75 -1.15 -6.21
N ALA A 50 -9.37 -2.32 -6.39
CA ALA A 50 -10.03 -3.05 -5.31
C ALA A 50 -9.05 -3.51 -4.20
N ILE A 51 -7.78 -3.79 -4.53
CA ILE A 51 -6.74 -4.01 -3.50
C ILE A 51 -6.54 -2.73 -2.68
N TRP A 52 -6.45 -1.58 -3.35
CA TRP A 52 -6.31 -0.28 -2.69
C TRP A 52 -7.52 0.08 -1.83
N GLU A 53 -8.75 -0.18 -2.29
CA GLU A 53 -9.98 0.01 -1.50
C GLU A 53 -9.98 -0.83 -0.22
N ASN A 54 -9.51 -2.08 -0.27
CA ASN A 54 -9.36 -2.92 0.92
C ASN A 54 -8.30 -2.37 1.89
N ILE A 55 -7.16 -1.88 1.37
CA ILE A 55 -6.13 -1.19 2.18
C ILE A 55 -6.74 0.03 2.84
N GLN A 56 -7.43 0.87 2.07
CA GLN A 56 -8.10 2.06 2.55
C GLN A 56 -9.12 1.73 3.65
N HIS A 57 -9.98 0.75 3.43
CA HIS A 57 -11.01 0.36 4.39
C HIS A 57 -10.43 -0.04 5.75
N ILE A 58 -9.36 -0.86 5.75
CA ILE A 58 -8.73 -1.32 6.99
C ILE A 58 -8.03 -0.17 7.71
N LEU A 59 -7.20 0.59 7.01
CA LEU A 59 -6.45 1.72 7.60
C LEU A 59 -7.36 2.84 8.08
N ASP A 60 -8.41 3.19 7.32
CA ASP A 60 -9.40 4.20 7.72
C ASP A 60 -10.09 3.82 9.04
N GLY A 61 -10.39 2.53 9.21
CA GLY A 61 -10.89 2.00 10.47
C GLY A 61 -9.91 2.18 11.63
N MET A 62 -8.61 1.94 11.40
CA MET A 62 -7.56 2.13 12.42
C MET A 62 -7.38 3.61 12.79
N PHE A 63 -7.44 4.52 11.82
CA PHE A 63 -7.38 5.97 12.07
C PHE A 63 -8.58 6.46 12.87
N LYS A 64 -9.79 6.07 12.50
CA LYS A 64 -11.02 6.41 13.21
C LYS A 64 -11.03 5.89 14.66
N ALA A 65 -10.47 4.70 14.89
CA ALA A 65 -10.32 4.14 16.22
C ALA A 65 -9.41 4.97 17.14
N THR A 66 -8.55 5.81 16.57
CA THR A 66 -7.66 6.74 17.30
C THR A 66 -8.13 8.19 17.24
N GLY A 67 -9.39 8.42 16.81
CA GLY A 67 -10.06 9.72 16.85
C GLY A 67 -9.73 10.64 15.68
N HIS A 68 -9.28 10.09 14.54
CA HIS A 68 -9.04 10.89 13.33
C HIS A 68 -10.30 11.02 12.47
N GLU A 69 -10.45 12.17 11.85
CA GLU A 69 -11.58 12.50 10.99
C GLU A 69 -11.12 12.74 9.56
N ASN A 70 -11.90 12.24 8.60
CA ASN A 70 -11.60 12.45 7.18
C ASN A 70 -12.05 13.82 6.73
N VAL A 71 -11.19 14.50 5.96
CA VAL A 71 -11.45 15.78 5.31
C VAL A 71 -11.08 15.71 3.83
N ALA A 72 -11.45 16.74 3.07
CA ALA A 72 -11.03 16.89 1.68
C ALA A 72 -10.51 18.32 1.47
N MET A 73 -9.22 18.43 1.14
CA MET A 73 -8.57 19.71 0.79
C MET A 73 -8.64 19.95 -0.72
N PRO A 74 -8.58 21.21 -1.17
CA PRO A 74 -8.54 21.54 -2.59
C PRO A 74 -7.37 20.89 -3.33
N LEU A 75 -7.56 20.63 -4.63
CA LEU A 75 -6.52 20.06 -5.49
C LEU A 75 -5.38 21.06 -5.77
N PHE A 76 -5.69 22.34 -5.84
CA PHE A 76 -4.77 23.39 -6.25
C PHE A 76 -4.23 24.17 -5.06
N ILE A 77 -2.94 24.51 -5.13
CA ILE A 77 -2.25 25.35 -4.16
C ILE A 77 -1.80 26.62 -4.88
N PRO A 78 -2.22 27.83 -4.46
CA PRO A 78 -1.70 29.09 -4.98
C PRO A 78 -0.19 29.20 -4.73
N GLU A 79 0.55 29.79 -5.66
CA GLU A 79 2.00 29.97 -5.53
C GLU A 79 2.38 30.76 -4.26
N SER A 80 1.62 31.80 -3.95
CA SER A 80 1.82 32.61 -2.72
C SER A 80 1.70 31.78 -1.44
N LEU A 81 0.78 30.81 -1.40
CA LEU A 81 0.65 29.91 -0.26
C LEU A 81 1.81 28.91 -0.18
N LEU A 82 2.26 28.38 -1.30
CA LEU A 82 3.38 27.45 -1.36
C LEU A 82 4.69 28.11 -0.87
N GLN A 83 4.89 29.40 -1.16
CA GLN A 83 6.11 30.15 -0.83
C GLN A 83 6.24 30.57 0.65
N LYS A 84 5.19 30.40 1.47
CA LYS A 84 5.24 30.77 2.89
C LYS A 84 6.24 29.97 3.72
N GLU A 85 6.51 28.73 3.34
CA GLU A 85 7.48 27.87 4.00
C GLU A 85 8.63 27.53 3.03
N LYS A 86 9.77 28.19 3.19
CA LYS A 86 10.88 28.18 2.22
C LYS A 86 11.52 26.79 2.05
N ASP A 87 11.78 26.09 3.14
CA ASP A 87 12.46 24.80 3.10
C ASP A 87 11.58 23.74 2.42
N HIS A 88 10.27 23.80 2.63
CA HIS A 88 9.28 22.95 1.97
C HIS A 88 9.24 23.22 0.45
N VAL A 89 9.26 24.51 0.06
CA VAL A 89 9.29 24.91 -1.35
C VAL A 89 10.55 24.39 -2.05
N GLU A 90 11.73 24.54 -1.46
CA GLU A 90 12.99 24.07 -2.03
C GLU A 90 12.98 22.56 -2.26
N GLY A 91 12.33 21.79 -1.38
CA GLY A 91 12.18 20.34 -1.52
C GLY A 91 11.28 19.89 -2.66
N PHE A 92 10.21 20.65 -2.96
CA PHE A 92 9.18 20.25 -3.95
C PHE A 92 9.18 21.06 -5.24
N ALA A 93 9.84 22.22 -5.28
CA ALA A 93 9.80 23.12 -6.44
C ALA A 93 10.10 22.47 -7.81
N PRO A 94 11.03 21.49 -7.92
CA PRO A 94 11.32 20.83 -9.21
C PRO A 94 10.22 19.86 -9.68
N GLU A 95 9.32 19.44 -8.79
CA GLU A 95 8.37 18.34 -9.01
C GLU A 95 6.91 18.79 -9.11
N VAL A 96 6.61 20.10 -9.07
CA VAL A 96 5.23 20.58 -9.16
C VAL A 96 4.76 20.72 -10.61
N ALA A 97 3.48 20.41 -10.82
CA ALA A 97 2.78 20.72 -12.06
C ALA A 97 2.07 22.06 -11.91
N TRP A 98 2.44 23.05 -12.75
CA TRP A 98 1.88 24.40 -12.71
C TRP A 98 0.64 24.54 -13.59
N VAL A 99 -0.42 25.16 -13.06
CA VAL A 99 -1.63 25.57 -13.76
C VAL A 99 -1.57 27.09 -13.92
N THR A 100 -1.54 27.53 -15.18
CA THR A 100 -1.40 28.95 -15.54
C THR A 100 -2.64 29.54 -16.20
N HIS A 101 -3.59 28.68 -16.62
CA HIS A 101 -4.84 29.08 -17.27
C HIS A 101 -6.02 28.35 -16.64
N GLY A 102 -7.15 29.01 -16.55
CA GLY A 102 -8.44 28.46 -16.13
C GLY A 102 -9.59 29.13 -16.90
N GLY A 103 -10.59 28.34 -17.32
CA GLY A 103 -11.74 28.89 -18.09
C GLY A 103 -11.38 29.52 -19.43
N GLY A 104 -10.19 29.24 -19.97
CA GLY A 104 -9.69 29.85 -21.21
C GLY A 104 -8.89 31.14 -21.01
N GLU A 105 -8.76 31.61 -19.77
CA GLU A 105 -8.04 32.85 -19.42
C GLU A 105 -6.76 32.53 -18.63
N GLN A 106 -5.78 33.42 -18.74
CA GLN A 106 -4.57 33.34 -17.91
C GLN A 106 -4.94 33.72 -16.47
N LEU A 107 -4.49 32.92 -15.51
CA LEU A 107 -4.68 33.21 -14.09
C LEU A 107 -3.83 34.41 -13.65
N GLU A 108 -4.36 35.25 -12.77
CA GLU A 108 -3.59 36.34 -12.14
C GLU A 108 -2.43 35.79 -11.31
N GLU A 109 -2.65 34.70 -10.62
CA GLU A 109 -1.66 33.94 -9.88
C GLU A 109 -1.66 32.47 -10.36
N ARG A 110 -0.52 31.92 -10.68
CA ARG A 110 -0.42 30.50 -11.02
C ARG A 110 -0.63 29.63 -9.78
N MET A 111 -1.18 28.46 -10.00
CA MET A 111 -1.40 27.45 -8.98
C MET A 111 -0.62 26.20 -9.33
N CYS A 112 -0.21 25.40 -8.35
CA CYS A 112 0.27 24.05 -8.61
C CYS A 112 -0.80 23.02 -8.26
N VAL A 113 -0.75 21.87 -8.95
CA VAL A 113 -1.44 20.66 -8.50
C VAL A 113 -0.69 20.16 -7.27
N ARG A 114 -1.39 19.92 -6.17
CA ARG A 114 -0.77 19.54 -4.87
C ARG A 114 0.20 18.36 -5.00
N PRO A 115 1.48 18.53 -4.60
CA PRO A 115 2.43 17.43 -4.46
C PRO A 115 2.35 16.77 -3.07
N THR A 116 1.82 17.50 -2.11
CA THR A 116 1.50 17.19 -0.71
C THR A 116 0.65 18.33 -0.17
N SER A 117 0.07 18.24 1.01
CA SER A 117 -0.96 19.19 1.46
C SER A 117 -0.64 19.96 2.74
N GLU A 118 0.60 19.90 3.27
CA GLU A 118 0.98 20.61 4.50
C GLU A 118 0.57 22.08 4.48
N THR A 119 0.81 22.76 3.37
CA THR A 119 0.49 24.21 3.23
C THR A 119 -1.01 24.48 3.27
N LEU A 120 -1.82 23.62 2.65
CA LEU A 120 -3.28 23.72 2.67
C LEU A 120 -3.85 23.48 4.09
N PHE A 121 -3.31 22.49 4.78
CA PHE A 121 -3.72 22.21 6.16
C PHE A 121 -3.32 23.34 7.10
N CYS A 122 -2.12 23.88 6.97
CA CYS A 122 -1.68 25.02 7.76
C CYS A 122 -2.55 26.27 7.54
N ASP A 123 -2.88 26.58 6.29
CA ASP A 123 -3.79 27.66 5.97
C ASP A 123 -5.17 27.46 6.59
N HIS A 124 -5.72 26.26 6.49
CA HIS A 124 -6.99 25.89 7.12
C HIS A 124 -6.92 26.00 8.64
N PHE A 125 -5.90 25.44 9.27
CA PHE A 125 -5.72 25.50 10.72
C PHE A 125 -5.61 26.94 11.24
N ALA A 126 -4.96 27.84 10.49
CA ALA A 126 -4.89 29.26 10.84
C ALA A 126 -6.26 29.94 10.89
N HIS A 127 -7.25 29.42 10.13
CA HIS A 127 -8.59 29.98 10.14
C HIS A 127 -9.52 29.38 11.22
N VAL A 128 -9.30 28.13 11.64
CA VAL A 128 -10.24 27.42 12.50
C VAL A 128 -9.76 27.23 13.95
N LEU A 129 -8.45 27.34 14.19
CA LEU A 129 -7.88 27.20 15.52
C LEU A 129 -7.94 28.52 16.27
N HIS A 130 -8.59 28.56 17.43
CA HIS A 130 -8.71 29.79 18.26
C HIS A 130 -8.25 29.57 19.69
N SER A 131 -8.45 28.39 20.24
CA SER A 131 -8.27 28.10 21.66
C SER A 131 -7.66 26.71 21.85
N TRP A 132 -6.96 26.54 22.99
CA TRP A 132 -6.48 25.21 23.42
C TRP A 132 -7.60 24.16 23.50
N ARG A 133 -8.88 24.59 23.60
CA ARG A 133 -10.03 23.68 23.62
C ARG A 133 -10.34 23.06 22.27
N ASP A 134 -9.82 23.64 21.19
CA ASP A 134 -9.99 23.12 19.83
C ASP A 134 -8.96 22.01 19.52
N LEU A 135 -7.95 21.85 20.39
CA LEU A 135 -6.87 20.89 20.23
C LEU A 135 -7.13 19.57 20.98
N PRO A 136 -6.63 18.44 20.49
CA PRO A 136 -5.96 18.26 19.20
C PRO A 136 -6.93 18.24 18.02
N MET A 137 -6.52 18.76 16.86
CA MET A 137 -7.20 18.51 15.58
C MET A 137 -6.45 17.41 14.83
N LYS A 138 -7.18 16.36 14.46
CA LYS A 138 -6.61 15.15 13.85
C LYS A 138 -7.32 14.83 12.55
N TYR A 139 -6.74 15.29 11.44
CA TYR A 139 -7.34 15.14 10.13
C TYR A 139 -6.58 14.15 9.26
N ASN A 140 -7.33 13.46 8.42
CA ASN A 140 -6.86 12.54 7.41
C ASN A 140 -7.55 12.83 6.07
N GLN A 141 -6.85 12.69 4.95
CA GLN A 141 -7.50 12.67 3.65
C GLN A 141 -7.00 11.54 2.76
N TRP A 142 -7.92 10.97 2.00
CA TRP A 142 -7.65 10.04 0.91
C TRP A 142 -7.74 10.80 -0.39
N CYS A 143 -6.64 10.88 -1.13
CA CYS A 143 -6.59 11.70 -2.35
C CYS A 143 -5.50 11.24 -3.31
N SER A 144 -5.43 11.86 -4.49
CA SER A 144 -4.27 11.81 -5.35
C SER A 144 -3.41 13.05 -5.19
N VAL A 145 -2.13 12.92 -5.50
CA VAL A 145 -1.15 13.99 -5.60
C VAL A 145 -0.33 13.84 -6.87
N VAL A 146 0.28 14.94 -7.31
CA VAL A 146 1.09 14.96 -8.53
C VAL A 146 2.52 15.40 -8.20
N ARG A 147 3.48 14.53 -8.53
CA ARG A 147 4.92 14.81 -8.47
C ARG A 147 5.51 14.54 -9.84
N TRP A 148 6.11 15.54 -10.48
CA TRP A 148 6.55 15.47 -11.88
C TRP A 148 7.83 14.65 -12.05
N GLU A 149 7.72 13.37 -11.74
CA GLU A 149 8.82 12.40 -11.75
C GLU A 149 9.36 12.17 -13.18
N LYS A 150 10.69 12.07 -13.29
CA LYS A 150 11.37 11.78 -14.57
C LYS A 150 11.29 10.31 -14.94
N THR A 151 11.46 9.42 -13.95
CA THR A 151 11.41 7.96 -14.12
C THR A 151 10.24 7.42 -13.34
N THR A 152 9.39 6.62 -14.00
CA THR A 152 8.17 6.08 -13.41
C THR A 152 8.15 4.56 -13.45
N ARG A 153 7.51 3.95 -12.44
CA ARG A 153 7.24 2.51 -12.35
C ARG A 153 5.91 2.30 -11.65
N PRO A 154 5.03 1.41 -12.14
CA PRO A 154 3.71 1.18 -11.54
C PRO A 154 3.77 1.02 -10.02
N PHE A 155 2.84 1.65 -9.31
CA PHE A 155 2.72 1.71 -7.84
C PHE A 155 3.92 2.29 -7.07
N LEU A 156 5.15 2.12 -7.53
CA LEU A 156 6.35 2.54 -6.79
C LEU A 156 6.67 4.02 -6.97
N ARG A 157 6.51 4.52 -8.20
CA ARG A 157 6.81 5.89 -8.57
C ARG A 157 6.05 6.25 -9.84
N SER A 158 5.05 7.12 -9.74
CA SER A 158 4.28 7.66 -10.86
C SER A 158 4.05 9.16 -10.68
N ARG A 159 3.74 9.87 -11.76
CA ARG A 159 3.51 11.31 -11.70
C ARG A 159 2.26 11.66 -10.90
N GLU A 160 1.21 10.89 -11.04
CA GLU A 160 0.05 10.90 -10.17
C GLU A 160 -0.03 9.57 -9.44
N PHE A 161 -0.30 9.62 -8.13
CA PHE A 161 -0.51 8.43 -7.33
C PHE A 161 -1.55 8.69 -6.23
N TRP A 162 -2.19 7.63 -5.82
CA TRP A 162 -3.17 7.63 -4.74
C TRP A 162 -2.47 7.37 -3.41
N TRP A 163 -2.88 8.11 -2.41
CA TRP A 163 -2.33 7.99 -1.07
C TRP A 163 -3.34 8.37 0.02
N GLN A 164 -2.91 8.21 1.23
CA GLN A 164 -3.46 8.79 2.42
C GLN A 164 -2.40 9.73 3.02
N GLU A 165 -2.84 10.88 3.47
CA GLU A 165 -2.04 11.80 4.26
C GLU A 165 -2.84 12.26 5.48
N GLY A 166 -2.23 12.13 6.66
CA GLY A 166 -2.76 12.67 7.90
C GLY A 166 -2.01 13.93 8.30
N HIS A 167 -2.73 14.90 8.85
CA HIS A 167 -2.18 16.16 9.33
C HIS A 167 -2.85 16.49 10.66
N THR A 168 -2.05 16.68 11.70
CA THR A 168 -2.57 16.91 13.04
C THR A 168 -1.86 18.10 13.71
N ILE A 169 -2.57 18.76 14.61
CA ILE A 169 -2.04 19.82 15.46
C ILE A 169 -2.38 19.55 16.93
N HIS A 170 -1.41 19.86 17.80
CA HIS A 170 -1.45 19.54 19.22
C HIS A 170 -1.03 20.72 20.10
N GLU A 171 -1.52 20.74 21.35
CA GLU A 171 -1.18 21.79 22.32
C GLU A 171 0.32 21.72 22.70
N THR A 172 0.87 20.51 22.81
CA THR A 172 2.24 20.28 23.30
C THR A 172 3.09 19.45 22.35
N ALA A 173 4.41 19.67 22.41
CA ALA A 173 5.39 18.84 21.69
C ALA A 173 5.26 17.35 22.04
N ALA A 174 5.04 17.04 23.32
CA ALA A 174 4.90 15.67 23.78
C ALA A 174 3.71 14.94 23.14
N GLU A 175 2.56 15.61 22.99
CA GLU A 175 1.40 15.06 22.30
C GLU A 175 1.66 14.83 20.82
N ALA A 176 2.31 15.78 20.14
CA ALA A 176 2.64 15.64 18.72
C ALA A 176 3.67 14.53 18.47
N ILE A 177 4.66 14.36 19.34
CA ILE A 177 5.63 13.25 19.27
C ILE A 177 4.89 11.91 19.48
N ALA A 178 4.03 11.81 20.47
CA ALA A 178 3.23 10.62 20.73
C ALA A 178 2.33 10.25 19.54
N GLU A 179 1.72 11.25 18.87
CA GLU A 179 0.94 11.06 17.65
C GLU A 179 1.81 10.56 16.50
N THR A 180 3.00 11.13 16.32
CA THR A 180 3.96 10.69 15.29
C THR A 180 4.34 9.21 15.46
N GLU A 181 4.62 8.79 16.69
CA GLU A 181 4.96 7.40 17.02
C GLU A 181 3.73 6.47 16.89
N GLN A 182 2.55 6.94 17.30
CA GLN A 182 1.29 6.19 17.15
C GLN A 182 1.03 5.84 15.69
N GLN A 183 1.16 6.79 14.77
CA GLN A 183 0.91 6.55 13.36
C GLN A 183 1.97 5.66 12.71
N LEU A 184 3.23 5.79 13.09
CA LEU A 184 4.27 4.85 12.68
C LEU A 184 3.94 3.41 13.11
N ASN A 185 3.46 3.23 14.35
CA ASN A 185 3.07 1.92 14.87
C ASN A 185 1.81 1.39 14.18
N THR A 186 0.83 2.25 13.88
CA THR A 186 -0.37 1.89 13.11
C THR A 186 0.01 1.33 11.72
N TYR A 187 0.92 1.98 11.01
CA TYR A 187 1.42 1.50 9.73
C TYR A 187 2.18 0.18 9.84
N ALA A 188 3.02 0.04 10.85
CA ALA A 188 3.75 -1.21 11.09
C ALA A 188 2.77 -2.35 11.39
N GLU A 189 1.82 -2.15 12.28
CA GLU A 189 0.79 -3.13 12.61
C GLU A 189 -0.04 -3.53 11.39
N PHE A 190 -0.45 -2.54 10.58
CA PHE A 190 -1.16 -2.80 9.33
C PHE A 190 -0.35 -3.65 8.36
N CYS A 191 0.92 -3.30 8.12
CA CYS A 191 1.80 -4.08 7.24
C CYS A 191 1.98 -5.51 7.74
N GLU A 192 2.21 -5.70 9.04
CA GLU A 192 2.45 -7.01 9.61
C GLU A 192 1.19 -7.88 9.68
N LYS A 193 0.04 -7.32 10.09
CA LYS A 193 -1.19 -8.09 10.34
C LYS A 193 -2.11 -8.20 9.12
N SER A 194 -2.07 -7.23 8.20
CA SER A 194 -2.97 -7.21 7.04
C SER A 194 -2.26 -7.50 5.72
N LEU A 195 -1.03 -6.97 5.54
CA LEU A 195 -0.23 -7.22 4.35
C LEU A 195 0.71 -8.42 4.50
N MET A 196 0.86 -8.99 5.69
CA MET A 196 1.79 -10.07 5.99
C MET A 196 3.25 -9.71 5.66
N ILE A 197 3.61 -8.44 5.84
CA ILE A 197 4.94 -7.90 5.55
C ILE A 197 5.59 -7.44 6.85
N PRO A 198 6.62 -8.15 7.36
CA PRO A 198 7.39 -7.70 8.50
C PRO A 198 8.22 -6.47 8.12
N VAL A 199 8.09 -5.38 8.88
CA VAL A 199 8.76 -4.11 8.63
C VAL A 199 9.78 -3.76 9.70
N VAL A 200 10.74 -2.90 9.34
CA VAL A 200 11.67 -2.27 10.27
C VAL A 200 11.24 -0.83 10.48
N LYS A 201 11.06 -0.44 11.75
CA LYS A 201 10.76 0.95 12.13
C LYS A 201 12.06 1.67 12.44
N GLY A 202 12.21 2.91 12.01
CA GLY A 202 13.39 3.71 12.29
C GLY A 202 13.19 5.21 12.15
N LYS A 203 14.05 5.97 12.83
CA LYS A 203 14.19 7.41 12.63
C LYS A 203 15.21 7.65 11.53
N LYS A 204 14.89 8.49 10.56
CA LYS A 204 15.82 8.90 9.51
C LYS A 204 16.90 9.82 10.04
N THR A 205 18.06 9.79 9.39
CA THR A 205 19.12 10.76 9.65
C THR A 205 18.67 12.17 9.24
N ASP A 206 19.33 13.20 9.77
CA ASP A 206 19.00 14.59 9.45
C ASP A 206 19.14 14.90 7.95
N LYS A 207 20.01 14.18 7.25
CA LYS A 207 20.21 14.33 5.80
C LYS A 207 19.02 13.79 4.96
N GLU A 208 18.30 12.82 5.50
CA GLU A 208 17.21 12.12 4.77
C GLU A 208 15.82 12.44 5.31
N LYS A 209 15.71 13.27 6.33
CA LYS A 209 14.43 13.68 6.89
C LYS A 209 13.63 14.51 5.87
N PHE A 210 12.31 14.50 6.02
CA PHE A 210 11.41 15.31 5.21
C PHE A 210 11.69 16.80 5.38
N ALA A 211 11.62 17.58 4.27
CA ALA A 211 11.87 19.00 4.28
C ALA A 211 10.90 19.76 5.21
N GLY A 212 11.44 20.54 6.14
CA GLY A 212 10.68 21.23 7.18
C GLY A 212 10.36 20.41 8.43
N ALA A 213 10.65 19.10 8.46
CA ALA A 213 10.46 18.28 9.65
C ALA A 213 11.64 18.35 10.63
N GLU A 214 11.35 18.37 11.93
CA GLU A 214 12.37 18.18 12.97
C GLU A 214 12.81 16.71 13.06
N ALA A 215 11.85 15.78 12.89
CA ALA A 215 12.12 14.36 12.86
C ALA A 215 11.23 13.65 11.83
N THR A 216 11.82 12.68 11.12
CA THR A 216 11.10 11.79 10.20
C THR A 216 11.35 10.35 10.62
N TYR A 217 10.26 9.61 10.73
CA TYR A 217 10.26 8.17 10.95
C TYR A 217 9.73 7.46 9.73
N SER A 218 10.18 6.23 9.49
CA SER A 218 9.70 5.39 8.40
C SER A 218 9.55 3.94 8.83
N ILE A 219 8.71 3.23 8.11
CA ILE A 219 8.70 1.78 8.06
C ILE A 219 9.30 1.33 6.74
N GLU A 220 10.15 0.31 6.79
CA GLU A 220 10.80 -0.26 5.62
C GLU A 220 10.55 -1.76 5.53
N ALA A 221 10.19 -2.21 4.33
CA ALA A 221 10.00 -3.62 4.03
C ALA A 221 11.18 -4.16 3.21
N MET A 222 11.58 -5.40 3.46
CA MET A 222 12.58 -6.12 2.67
C MET A 222 11.91 -6.75 1.44
N MET A 223 12.35 -6.38 0.25
CA MET A 223 11.86 -6.94 -0.99
C MET A 223 12.55 -8.26 -1.33
N HIS A 224 11.99 -9.02 -2.25
CA HIS A 224 12.54 -10.31 -2.66
C HIS A 224 13.98 -10.21 -3.17
N ASP A 225 14.33 -9.13 -3.87
CA ASP A 225 15.69 -8.85 -4.38
C ASP A 225 16.67 -8.32 -3.32
N GLY A 226 16.24 -8.18 -2.06
CA GLY A 226 17.05 -7.70 -0.95
C GLY A 226 17.12 -6.17 -0.82
N LYS A 227 16.37 -5.43 -1.62
CA LYS A 227 16.29 -3.97 -1.47
C LYS A 227 15.24 -3.60 -0.41
N ALA A 228 15.55 -2.55 0.36
CA ALA A 228 14.59 -1.97 1.28
C ALA A 228 13.62 -1.04 0.54
N LEU A 229 12.32 -1.16 0.84
CA LEU A 229 11.28 -0.28 0.35
C LEU A 229 10.68 0.51 1.49
N GLN A 230 10.82 1.84 1.45
CA GLN A 230 10.09 2.73 2.35
C GLN A 230 8.59 2.59 2.08
N SER A 231 7.85 2.10 3.06
CA SER A 231 6.46 1.70 2.94
C SER A 231 5.48 2.63 3.65
N GLY A 232 5.97 3.52 4.51
CA GLY A 232 5.19 4.55 5.18
C GLY A 232 6.10 5.50 5.94
N THR A 233 5.64 6.73 6.18
CA THR A 233 6.39 7.76 6.90
C THR A 233 5.51 8.46 7.92
N SER A 234 6.14 8.95 9.00
CA SER A 234 5.51 9.78 10.00
C SER A 234 6.49 10.88 10.41
N HIS A 235 6.04 12.14 10.39
CA HIS A 235 6.86 13.33 10.56
C HIS A 235 6.40 14.13 11.77
N TYR A 236 7.36 14.57 12.56
CA TYR A 236 7.20 15.57 13.59
C TYR A 236 7.80 16.89 13.09
N PHE A 237 6.99 17.95 13.03
CA PHE A 237 7.39 19.25 12.50
C PHE A 237 7.78 20.29 13.57
N GLY A 238 7.61 19.95 14.85
CA GLY A 238 7.67 20.99 15.87
C GLY A 238 6.58 22.04 15.67
N ASP A 239 6.91 23.31 15.85
CA ASP A 239 6.03 24.45 15.61
C ASP A 239 6.44 25.30 14.39
N GLY A 240 7.39 24.82 13.58
CA GLY A 240 7.94 25.56 12.45
C GLY A 240 6.89 25.98 11.42
N PHE A 241 6.08 25.03 10.95
CA PHE A 241 4.98 25.33 10.03
C PHE A 241 3.93 26.24 10.67
N SER A 242 3.62 26.04 11.94
CA SER A 242 2.67 26.90 12.67
C SER A 242 3.14 28.35 12.70
N ARG A 243 4.43 28.59 12.92
CA ARG A 243 5.03 29.93 12.87
C ARG A 243 5.01 30.52 11.47
N ALA A 244 5.40 29.75 10.47
CA ALA A 244 5.45 30.23 9.07
C ALA A 244 4.07 30.63 8.54
N PHE A 245 3.00 29.92 8.96
CA PHE A 245 1.63 30.16 8.51
C PHE A 245 0.80 31.01 9.49
N GLY A 246 1.36 31.38 10.65
CA GLY A 246 0.65 32.16 11.67
C GLY A 246 -0.48 31.38 12.36
N VAL A 247 -0.36 30.04 12.44
CA VAL A 247 -1.33 29.20 13.16
C VAL A 247 -1.13 29.40 14.65
N GLN A 248 -2.07 30.04 15.34
CA GLN A 248 -1.99 30.40 16.74
C GLN A 248 -3.27 30.06 17.50
N PHE A 249 -3.14 29.80 18.78
CA PHE A 249 -4.28 29.61 19.68
C PHE A 249 -4.06 30.32 21.01
N THR A 250 -5.15 30.68 21.70
CA THR A 250 -5.07 31.16 23.06
C THR A 250 -4.90 29.98 24.01
N GLY A 251 -3.76 29.93 24.69
CA GLY A 251 -3.42 28.91 25.67
C GLY A 251 -4.21 29.03 26.98
N ARG A 252 -3.98 28.09 27.89
CA ARG A 252 -4.61 28.06 29.25
C ARG A 252 -4.22 29.25 30.13
N ASP A 253 -3.09 29.87 29.81
CA ASP A 253 -2.55 31.07 30.45
C ASP A 253 -3.01 32.38 29.81
N ASN A 254 -3.96 32.32 28.86
CA ASN A 254 -4.43 33.43 28.03
C ASN A 254 -3.35 34.09 27.16
N GLN A 255 -2.24 33.39 26.89
CA GLN A 255 -1.22 33.85 25.95
C GLN A 255 -1.41 33.17 24.60
N LEU A 256 -0.97 33.86 23.52
CA LEU A 256 -0.93 33.29 22.18
C LEU A 256 0.23 32.28 22.07
N GLN A 257 -0.07 31.10 21.60
CA GLN A 257 0.87 30.00 21.44
C GLN A 257 0.77 29.41 20.05
N TYR A 258 1.83 28.72 19.59
CA TYR A 258 1.86 27.98 18.32
C TYR A 258 1.66 26.49 18.61
N PRO A 259 0.75 25.80 17.91
CA PRO A 259 0.58 24.36 18.06
C PRO A 259 1.73 23.59 17.41
N TYR A 260 1.98 22.38 17.89
CA TYR A 260 2.91 21.41 17.34
C TYR A 260 2.25 20.53 16.30
N GLN A 261 2.92 20.28 15.18
CA GLN A 261 2.33 19.64 14.02
C GLN A 261 2.95 18.28 13.71
N THR A 262 2.13 17.41 13.14
CA THR A 262 2.58 16.15 12.53
C THR A 262 1.99 15.97 11.13
N SER A 263 2.68 15.22 10.28
CA SER A 263 2.07 14.60 9.11
C SER A 263 2.55 13.16 8.93
N TRP A 264 1.72 12.33 8.34
CA TRP A 264 2.02 10.92 8.16
C TRP A 264 1.25 10.37 6.94
N GLY A 265 1.88 9.41 6.23
CA GLY A 265 1.30 8.96 4.98
C GLY A 265 1.78 7.60 4.48
N VAL A 266 0.88 6.94 3.77
CA VAL A 266 1.13 5.76 2.93
C VAL A 266 0.45 5.92 1.58
N SER A 267 0.95 5.21 0.57
CA SER A 267 0.44 5.33 -0.80
C SER A 267 0.16 3.96 -1.40
N THR A 268 -0.31 3.96 -2.64
CA THR A 268 -0.42 2.76 -3.48
C THR A 268 0.92 2.01 -3.65
N ARG A 269 2.04 2.57 -3.18
CA ARG A 269 3.32 1.84 -3.03
C ARG A 269 3.19 0.56 -2.21
N LEU A 270 2.24 0.50 -1.27
CA LEU A 270 1.94 -0.73 -0.52
C LEU A 270 1.49 -1.89 -1.41
N VAL A 271 0.79 -1.61 -2.51
CA VAL A 271 0.46 -2.64 -3.52
C VAL A 271 1.75 -3.16 -4.17
N GLY A 272 2.68 -2.27 -4.51
CA GLY A 272 4.01 -2.65 -4.98
C GLY A 272 4.80 -3.49 -3.96
N ALA A 273 4.71 -3.16 -2.68
CA ALA A 273 5.31 -3.94 -1.60
C ALA A 273 4.75 -5.37 -1.55
N ILE A 274 3.43 -5.55 -1.66
CA ILE A 274 2.78 -6.87 -1.71
C ILE A 274 3.32 -7.69 -2.88
N ILE A 275 3.38 -7.09 -4.09
CA ILE A 275 3.89 -7.77 -5.28
C ILE A 275 5.32 -8.25 -5.05
N MET A 276 6.22 -7.35 -4.63
CA MET A 276 7.65 -7.62 -4.50
C MET A 276 8.01 -8.50 -3.30
N THR A 277 7.13 -8.61 -2.30
CA THR A 277 7.37 -9.47 -1.13
C THR A 277 6.83 -10.87 -1.32
N HIS A 278 5.63 -11.00 -1.90
CA HIS A 278 4.89 -12.27 -1.89
C HIS A 278 4.80 -12.94 -3.26
N GLY A 279 4.90 -12.20 -4.36
CA GLY A 279 4.77 -12.74 -5.71
C GLY A 279 5.82 -13.81 -6.05
N ASP A 280 5.50 -14.62 -7.05
CA ASP A 280 6.36 -15.67 -7.59
C ASP A 280 6.35 -15.68 -9.13
N ASP A 281 6.97 -16.69 -9.74
CA ASP A 281 7.02 -16.84 -11.21
C ASP A 281 5.67 -17.15 -11.88
N GLU A 282 4.61 -17.35 -11.10
CA GLU A 282 3.24 -17.52 -11.59
C GLU A 282 2.37 -16.27 -11.39
N GLY A 283 2.91 -15.23 -10.75
CA GLY A 283 2.24 -13.94 -10.54
C GLY A 283 2.07 -13.52 -9.09
N LEU A 284 0.94 -12.93 -8.76
CA LEU A 284 0.61 -12.46 -7.42
C LEU A 284 0.37 -13.61 -6.44
N ILE A 285 0.66 -13.34 -5.17
CA ILE A 285 0.09 -14.03 -4.01
C ILE A 285 -0.44 -12.98 -3.06
N LEU A 286 -1.76 -12.87 -2.95
CA LEU A 286 -2.37 -11.80 -2.17
C LEU A 286 -2.63 -12.23 -0.72
N PRO A 287 -2.24 -11.41 0.26
CA PRO A 287 -2.71 -11.57 1.62
C PRO A 287 -4.24 -11.55 1.68
N PRO A 288 -4.88 -12.49 2.39
CA PRO A 288 -6.35 -12.60 2.40
C PRO A 288 -7.08 -11.32 2.81
N ALA A 289 -6.50 -10.52 3.72
CA ALA A 289 -7.12 -9.29 4.20
C ALA A 289 -7.39 -8.29 3.08
N VAL A 290 -6.48 -8.16 2.11
CA VAL A 290 -6.54 -7.16 1.03
C VAL A 290 -6.88 -7.74 -0.34
N ALA A 291 -6.99 -9.06 -0.48
CA ALA A 291 -7.38 -9.69 -1.74
C ALA A 291 -8.81 -9.25 -2.16
N PRO A 292 -9.02 -8.79 -3.41
CA PRO A 292 -10.36 -8.46 -3.90
C PRO A 292 -11.32 -9.64 -3.78
N TYR A 293 -10.83 -10.83 -4.08
CA TYR A 293 -11.50 -12.11 -3.86
C TYR A 293 -10.59 -13.01 -3.03
N GLN A 294 -11.12 -13.57 -1.96
CA GLN A 294 -10.42 -14.54 -1.11
C GLN A 294 -10.56 -15.96 -1.65
N VAL A 295 -11.67 -16.21 -2.33
CA VAL A 295 -11.99 -17.50 -2.94
C VAL A 295 -12.51 -17.27 -4.36
N VAL A 296 -12.02 -18.05 -5.32
CA VAL A 296 -12.63 -18.17 -6.63
C VAL A 296 -13.26 -19.56 -6.76
N VAL A 297 -14.54 -19.61 -7.14
CA VAL A 297 -15.28 -20.86 -7.38
C VAL A 297 -15.24 -21.17 -8.87
N LEU A 298 -14.73 -22.35 -9.20
CA LEU A 298 -14.55 -22.81 -10.58
C LEU A 298 -15.36 -24.09 -10.84
N PRO A 299 -16.47 -24.01 -11.59
CA PRO A 299 -17.16 -25.21 -12.06
C PRO A 299 -16.31 -25.95 -13.09
N ILE A 300 -15.95 -27.19 -12.80
CA ILE A 300 -15.20 -28.08 -13.70
C ILE A 300 -16.20 -28.92 -14.49
N ALA A 301 -16.08 -28.89 -15.83
CA ALA A 301 -17.08 -29.48 -16.73
C ALA A 301 -18.50 -28.87 -16.54
N ALA A 302 -18.57 -27.53 -16.56
CA ALA A 302 -19.79 -26.74 -16.35
C ALA A 302 -20.97 -27.15 -17.27
N HIS A 303 -20.68 -27.76 -18.44
CA HIS A 303 -21.70 -28.30 -19.36
C HIS A 303 -22.44 -29.54 -18.81
N LYS A 304 -21.95 -30.15 -17.72
CA LYS A 304 -22.65 -31.28 -17.10
C LYS A 304 -23.80 -30.77 -16.22
N PRO A 305 -24.97 -31.49 -16.24
CA PRO A 305 -26.13 -31.09 -15.44
C PRO A 305 -25.78 -30.93 -13.94
N GLY A 306 -26.30 -29.88 -13.32
CA GLY A 306 -26.19 -29.62 -11.88
C GLY A 306 -24.86 -29.03 -11.41
N VAL A 307 -23.82 -28.94 -12.26
CA VAL A 307 -22.49 -28.42 -11.86
C VAL A 307 -22.53 -26.90 -11.68
N THR A 308 -23.09 -26.19 -12.64
CA THR A 308 -23.19 -24.72 -12.60
C THR A 308 -24.10 -24.26 -11.46
N GLU A 309 -25.26 -24.88 -11.32
CA GLU A 309 -26.21 -24.58 -10.24
C GLU A 309 -25.60 -24.82 -8.87
N LYS A 310 -24.88 -25.92 -8.68
CA LYS A 310 -24.21 -26.21 -7.42
C LYS A 310 -23.03 -25.22 -7.14
N ALA A 311 -22.28 -24.83 -8.17
CA ALA A 311 -21.23 -23.82 -8.02
C ALA A 311 -21.80 -22.44 -7.63
N GLN A 312 -22.95 -22.05 -8.21
CA GLN A 312 -23.68 -20.82 -7.83
C GLN A 312 -24.16 -20.88 -6.38
N GLU A 313 -24.75 -22.01 -5.95
CA GLU A 313 -25.17 -22.23 -4.56
C GLU A 313 -23.98 -22.06 -3.59
N LEU A 314 -22.84 -22.70 -3.90
CA LEU A 314 -21.64 -22.63 -3.07
C LEU A 314 -21.05 -21.23 -3.04
N ALA A 315 -20.98 -20.55 -4.19
CA ALA A 315 -20.53 -19.16 -4.24
C ALA A 315 -21.39 -18.25 -3.36
N ALA A 316 -22.73 -18.38 -3.44
CA ALA A 316 -23.66 -17.63 -2.59
C ALA A 316 -23.51 -17.96 -1.09
N ARG A 317 -23.18 -19.21 -0.75
CA ARG A 317 -22.92 -19.64 0.62
C ARG A 317 -21.61 -19.06 1.14
N VAL A 318 -20.51 -19.15 0.37
CA VAL A 318 -19.20 -18.62 0.71
C VAL A 318 -19.23 -17.10 0.83
N ALA A 319 -20.02 -16.40 0.01
CA ALA A 319 -20.18 -14.95 0.06
C ALA A 319 -20.66 -14.40 1.41
N LYS A 320 -21.20 -15.23 2.29
CA LYS A 320 -21.64 -14.82 3.62
C LYS A 320 -20.48 -14.56 4.60
N PHE A 321 -19.30 -15.11 4.32
CA PHE A 321 -18.14 -15.03 5.22
C PHE A 321 -16.79 -14.77 4.52
N ALA A 322 -16.75 -14.77 3.18
CA ALA A 322 -15.56 -14.48 2.40
C ALA A 322 -15.90 -13.69 1.12
N ARG A 323 -14.97 -12.87 0.64
CA ARG A 323 -15.09 -12.24 -0.67
C ARG A 323 -14.87 -13.29 -1.75
N VAL A 324 -15.90 -13.60 -2.53
CA VAL A 324 -15.91 -14.71 -3.48
C VAL A 324 -16.19 -14.22 -4.91
N LYS A 325 -15.59 -14.90 -5.87
CA LYS A 325 -15.89 -14.78 -7.30
C LYS A 325 -16.28 -16.14 -7.84
N LEU A 326 -17.41 -16.22 -8.50
CA LEU A 326 -17.74 -17.36 -9.38
C LEU A 326 -17.20 -17.05 -10.78
N ASP A 327 -16.40 -17.95 -11.32
CA ASP A 327 -15.96 -17.89 -12.72
C ASP A 327 -16.64 -19.00 -13.52
N ASP A 328 -17.81 -18.69 -14.03
CA ASP A 328 -18.64 -19.52 -14.91
C ASP A 328 -18.45 -19.17 -16.40
N SER A 329 -17.38 -18.45 -16.75
CA SER A 329 -17.03 -18.15 -18.14
C SER A 329 -16.77 -19.40 -18.97
N ASP A 330 -16.82 -19.28 -20.29
CA ASP A 330 -16.60 -20.39 -21.25
C ASP A 330 -15.12 -20.79 -21.42
N ASN A 331 -14.21 -20.15 -20.70
CA ASN A 331 -12.79 -20.48 -20.76
C ASN A 331 -12.49 -21.88 -20.21
N SER A 332 -11.44 -22.52 -20.76
CA SER A 332 -11.03 -23.83 -20.28
C SER A 332 -10.56 -23.79 -18.81
N PRO A 333 -10.74 -24.90 -18.04
CA PRO A 333 -10.26 -24.95 -16.66
C PRO A 333 -8.78 -24.58 -16.48
N GLY A 334 -7.91 -25.04 -17.37
CA GLY A 334 -6.48 -24.72 -17.32
C GLY A 334 -6.20 -23.23 -17.51
N TRP A 335 -6.95 -22.56 -18.39
CA TRP A 335 -6.85 -21.11 -18.56
C TRP A 335 -7.31 -20.36 -17.31
N LYS A 336 -8.46 -20.76 -16.73
CA LYS A 336 -8.98 -20.18 -15.48
C LYS A 336 -7.99 -20.34 -14.32
N PHE A 337 -7.38 -21.52 -14.19
CA PHE A 337 -6.37 -21.76 -13.15
C PHE A 337 -5.21 -20.79 -13.27
N SER A 338 -4.60 -20.69 -14.46
CA SER A 338 -3.47 -19.78 -14.68
C SER A 338 -3.86 -18.31 -14.48
N GLN A 339 -5.06 -17.90 -14.92
CA GLN A 339 -5.53 -16.53 -14.76
C GLN A 339 -5.72 -16.15 -13.28
N TRP A 340 -6.31 -17.03 -12.48
CA TRP A 340 -6.54 -16.76 -11.07
C TRP A 340 -5.27 -16.93 -10.21
N GLU A 341 -4.33 -17.77 -10.66
CA GLU A 341 -2.98 -17.84 -10.10
C GLU A 341 -2.21 -16.55 -10.36
N MET A 342 -2.23 -16.03 -11.60
CA MET A 342 -1.64 -14.74 -11.94
C MET A 342 -2.20 -13.60 -11.10
N LYS A 343 -3.52 -13.58 -10.87
CA LYS A 343 -4.21 -12.60 -10.02
C LYS A 343 -3.99 -12.82 -8.52
N GLY A 344 -3.38 -13.92 -8.13
CA GLY A 344 -3.00 -14.20 -6.73
C GLY A 344 -4.16 -14.42 -5.78
N VAL A 345 -5.31 -14.92 -6.27
CA VAL A 345 -6.45 -15.25 -5.40
C VAL A 345 -6.05 -16.32 -4.40
N PRO A 346 -6.23 -16.09 -3.08
CA PRO A 346 -5.72 -16.97 -2.03
C PRO A 346 -6.16 -18.42 -2.14
N LEU A 347 -7.46 -18.65 -2.39
CA LEU A 347 -8.02 -20.00 -2.51
C LEU A 347 -8.80 -20.15 -3.82
N ARG A 348 -8.61 -21.31 -4.46
CA ARG A 348 -9.41 -21.76 -5.59
C ARG A 348 -10.26 -22.95 -5.13
N LEU A 349 -11.59 -22.86 -5.30
CA LEU A 349 -12.56 -23.92 -5.06
C LEU A 349 -12.91 -24.54 -6.40
N GLU A 350 -12.47 -25.76 -6.64
CA GLU A 350 -12.77 -26.56 -7.83
C GLU A 350 -13.95 -27.49 -7.52
N LEU A 351 -14.96 -27.52 -8.40
CA LEU A 351 -16.16 -28.35 -8.23
C LEU A 351 -16.50 -29.03 -9.53
N GLY A 352 -16.38 -30.35 -9.59
CA GLY A 352 -16.75 -31.19 -10.70
C GLY A 352 -17.90 -32.17 -10.38
N PRO A 353 -18.44 -32.92 -11.38
CA PRO A 353 -19.52 -33.87 -11.14
C PRO A 353 -19.18 -34.91 -10.05
N LYS A 354 -17.96 -35.45 -10.07
CA LYS A 354 -17.52 -36.45 -9.09
C LYS A 354 -17.42 -35.89 -7.67
N ASP A 355 -17.14 -34.60 -7.57
CA ASP A 355 -17.06 -33.92 -6.28
C ASP A 355 -18.45 -33.74 -5.68
N ILE A 356 -19.43 -33.38 -6.52
CA ILE A 356 -20.83 -33.24 -6.13
C ILE A 356 -21.39 -34.62 -5.64
N GLU A 357 -21.13 -35.70 -6.38
CA GLU A 357 -21.53 -37.04 -5.98
C GLU A 357 -20.99 -37.46 -4.60
N LYS A 358 -19.81 -36.99 -4.25
CA LYS A 358 -19.15 -37.27 -2.96
C LYS A 358 -19.42 -36.26 -1.87
N ASN A 359 -20.27 -35.25 -2.11
CA ASN A 359 -20.50 -34.13 -1.22
C ASN A 359 -19.20 -33.42 -0.79
N GLN A 360 -18.28 -33.19 -1.73
CA GLN A 360 -16.97 -32.55 -1.48
C GLN A 360 -16.65 -31.52 -2.55
N CYS A 361 -15.61 -30.72 -2.31
CA CYS A 361 -14.92 -29.89 -3.30
C CYS A 361 -13.41 -30.02 -3.13
N VAL A 362 -12.64 -29.42 -4.05
CA VAL A 362 -11.19 -29.30 -3.92
C VAL A 362 -10.85 -27.84 -3.66
N LEU A 363 -10.27 -27.55 -2.49
CA LEU A 363 -9.67 -26.25 -2.20
C LEU A 363 -8.18 -26.30 -2.53
N VAL A 364 -7.69 -25.31 -3.27
CA VAL A 364 -6.29 -25.21 -3.67
C VAL A 364 -5.72 -23.89 -3.14
N ARG A 365 -4.66 -23.97 -2.34
CA ARG A 365 -3.95 -22.79 -1.83
C ARG A 365 -3.05 -22.21 -2.91
N ARG A 366 -3.04 -20.86 -3.03
CA ARG A 366 -2.20 -20.16 -4.01
C ARG A 366 -0.70 -20.23 -3.65
N ASP A 367 -0.37 -20.17 -2.38
CA ASP A 367 1.01 -20.06 -1.88
C ASP A 367 1.80 -21.37 -1.91
N THR A 368 1.15 -22.53 -1.68
CA THR A 368 1.77 -23.86 -1.66
C THR A 368 1.33 -24.75 -2.81
N ARG A 369 0.20 -24.41 -3.48
CA ARG A 369 -0.47 -25.23 -4.50
C ARG A 369 -0.99 -26.57 -4.01
N GLU A 370 -1.02 -26.76 -2.69
CA GLU A 370 -1.59 -27.94 -2.06
C GLU A 370 -3.09 -28.01 -2.28
N LYS A 371 -3.58 -29.25 -2.48
CA LYS A 371 -4.98 -29.57 -2.71
C LYS A 371 -5.58 -30.23 -1.48
N TYR A 372 -6.70 -29.70 -1.04
CA TYR A 372 -7.47 -30.19 0.10
C TYR A 372 -8.82 -30.66 -0.39
N PHE A 373 -9.15 -31.95 -0.19
CA PHE A 373 -10.48 -32.48 -0.43
C PHE A 373 -11.35 -32.21 0.80
N VAL A 374 -12.32 -31.34 0.66
CA VAL A 374 -13.11 -30.80 1.78
C VAL A 374 -14.57 -31.13 1.58
N SER A 375 -15.23 -31.60 2.65
CA SER A 375 -16.69 -31.77 2.64
C SER A 375 -17.39 -30.43 2.39
N LEU A 376 -18.42 -30.43 1.56
CA LEU A 376 -19.23 -29.24 1.35
C LEU A 376 -19.89 -28.75 2.66
N ASP A 377 -20.05 -29.61 3.66
CA ASP A 377 -20.61 -29.25 4.96
C ASP A 377 -19.64 -28.53 5.89
N GLU A 378 -18.33 -28.52 5.55
CA GLU A 378 -17.26 -27.95 6.38
C GLU A 378 -16.66 -26.64 5.81
N LEU A 379 -17.23 -26.06 4.76
CA LEU A 379 -16.66 -24.89 4.08
C LEU A 379 -16.50 -23.67 5.00
N GLU A 380 -17.44 -23.43 5.91
CA GLU A 380 -17.41 -22.32 6.87
C GLU A 380 -16.26 -22.42 7.88
N THR A 381 -15.72 -23.64 8.08
CA THR A 381 -14.58 -23.87 8.96
C THR A 381 -13.27 -23.94 8.17
N GLU A 382 -13.27 -24.67 7.06
CA GLU A 382 -12.05 -24.99 6.32
C GLU A 382 -11.52 -23.79 5.50
N ILE A 383 -12.42 -22.99 4.88
CA ILE A 383 -12.00 -21.80 4.13
C ILE A 383 -11.32 -20.79 5.04
N PRO A 384 -11.89 -20.34 6.19
CA PRO A 384 -11.21 -19.44 7.11
C PRO A 384 -9.89 -20.03 7.65
N ARG A 385 -9.84 -21.32 7.95
CA ARG A 385 -8.61 -22.00 8.42
C ARG A 385 -7.50 -21.91 7.37
N LEU A 386 -7.78 -22.29 6.12
CA LEU A 386 -6.80 -22.25 5.04
C LEU A 386 -6.37 -20.82 4.68
N LEU A 387 -7.26 -19.83 4.72
CA LEU A 387 -6.92 -18.41 4.54
C LEU A 387 -5.95 -17.93 5.63
N ASN A 388 -6.20 -18.31 6.88
CA ASN A 388 -5.31 -17.95 7.99
C ASN A 388 -3.93 -18.63 7.88
N GLU A 389 -3.89 -19.91 7.53
CA GLU A 389 -2.63 -20.62 7.29
C GLU A 389 -1.83 -20.01 6.14
N LEU A 390 -2.50 -19.62 5.04
CA LEU A 390 -1.85 -18.92 3.94
C LEU A 390 -1.26 -17.60 4.42
N ALA A 391 -2.01 -16.79 5.17
CA ALA A 391 -1.54 -15.54 5.72
C ALA A 391 -0.29 -15.73 6.59
N GLN A 392 -0.32 -16.69 7.50
CA GLN A 392 0.82 -17.01 8.37
C GLN A 392 2.04 -17.46 7.57
N ASN A 393 1.85 -18.27 6.53
CA ASN A 393 2.94 -18.73 5.67
C ASN A 393 3.57 -17.55 4.90
N LEU A 394 2.76 -16.60 4.38
CA LEU A 394 3.28 -15.40 3.73
C LEU A 394 4.14 -14.56 4.67
N TYR A 395 3.66 -14.33 5.90
CA TYR A 395 4.41 -13.59 6.90
C TYR A 395 5.74 -14.29 7.24
N GLN A 396 5.70 -15.60 7.48
CA GLN A 396 6.89 -16.38 7.84
C GLN A 396 7.94 -16.36 6.72
N ARG A 397 7.54 -16.55 5.47
CA ARG A 397 8.43 -16.47 4.30
C ARG A 397 9.09 -15.09 4.17
N ALA A 398 8.31 -14.02 4.35
CA ALA A 398 8.82 -12.66 4.31
C ALA A 398 9.79 -12.36 5.47
N LEU A 399 9.50 -12.88 6.67
CA LEU A 399 10.37 -12.76 7.84
C LEU A 399 11.70 -13.47 7.62
N GLU A 400 11.67 -14.71 7.13
CA GLU A 400 12.87 -15.48 6.81
C GLU A 400 13.74 -14.78 5.74
N ASN A 401 13.12 -14.20 4.70
CA ASN A 401 13.83 -13.43 3.69
C ASN A 401 14.54 -12.22 4.32
N ARG A 402 13.86 -11.48 5.20
CA ARG A 402 14.43 -10.33 5.91
C ARG A 402 15.59 -10.75 6.81
N GLU A 403 15.44 -11.82 7.59
CA GLU A 403 16.47 -12.30 8.51
C GLU A 403 17.73 -12.79 7.78
N LYS A 404 17.55 -13.56 6.70
CA LYS A 404 18.66 -14.03 5.85
C LYS A 404 19.43 -12.89 5.18
N ARG A 405 18.79 -11.72 5.01
CA ARG A 405 19.37 -10.53 4.39
C ARG A 405 19.66 -9.41 5.37
N THR A 406 19.89 -9.77 6.64
CA THR A 406 20.24 -8.81 7.69
C THR A 406 21.56 -9.22 8.33
N TRP A 407 22.58 -8.42 8.14
CA TRP A 407 23.93 -8.65 8.67
C TRP A 407 24.28 -7.68 9.78
N ALA A 408 25.19 -8.08 10.66
CA ALA A 408 25.80 -7.20 11.65
C ALA A 408 27.22 -6.81 11.21
N ALA A 409 27.61 -5.56 11.42
CA ALA A 409 28.95 -5.06 11.17
C ALA A 409 29.46 -4.28 12.38
N ALA A 410 30.72 -4.49 12.74
CA ALA A 410 31.38 -3.81 13.85
C ALA A 410 32.37 -2.73 13.39
N SER A 411 32.68 -2.66 12.09
CA SER A 411 33.62 -1.68 11.53
C SER A 411 33.16 -1.14 10.17
N MET A 412 33.71 0.00 9.77
CA MET A 412 33.45 0.60 8.45
C MET A 412 33.94 -0.31 7.29
N GLU A 413 34.98 -1.09 7.50
CA GLU A 413 35.48 -2.04 6.50
C GLU A 413 34.47 -3.16 6.28
N GLU A 414 33.92 -3.69 7.37
CA GLU A 414 32.85 -4.70 7.29
C GLU A 414 31.58 -4.15 6.62
N ILE A 415 31.16 -2.90 6.92
CA ILE A 415 30.01 -2.26 6.28
C ILE A 415 30.25 -2.18 4.77
N LYS A 416 31.41 -1.69 4.32
CA LYS A 416 31.74 -1.58 2.91
C LYS A 416 31.72 -2.94 2.22
N ARG A 417 32.39 -3.92 2.78
CA ARG A 417 32.44 -5.29 2.23
C ARG A 417 31.02 -5.88 2.13
N LEU A 418 30.21 -5.81 3.18
CA LEU A 418 28.86 -6.34 3.19
C LEU A 418 27.95 -5.63 2.19
N ALA A 419 28.10 -4.31 2.03
CA ALA A 419 27.33 -3.52 1.07
C ALA A 419 27.71 -3.82 -0.39
N GLU A 420 28.96 -4.21 -0.67
CA GLU A 420 29.42 -4.62 -2.00
C GLU A 420 29.01 -6.06 -2.35
N GLU A 421 29.05 -6.96 -1.35
CA GLU A 421 28.80 -8.38 -1.57
C GLU A 421 27.31 -8.78 -1.51
N ASN A 422 26.46 -7.96 -0.83
CA ASN A 422 25.10 -8.36 -0.48
C ASN A 422 24.08 -7.23 -0.64
N ASN A 423 22.84 -7.63 -0.95
CA ASN A 423 21.68 -6.75 -0.90
C ASN A 423 20.86 -7.05 0.38
N GLY A 424 20.71 -6.05 1.26
CA GLY A 424 19.92 -6.22 2.49
C GLY A 424 20.24 -5.16 3.53
N TYR A 425 19.84 -5.42 4.77
CA TYR A 425 20.12 -4.55 5.91
C TYR A 425 21.49 -4.84 6.53
N ILE A 426 22.20 -3.78 6.87
CA ILE A 426 23.43 -3.87 7.67
C ILE A 426 23.19 -3.16 8.99
N LYS A 427 23.20 -3.92 10.09
CA LYS A 427 23.08 -3.37 11.44
C LYS A 427 24.46 -3.05 12.01
N THR A 428 24.64 -1.83 12.46
CA THR A 428 25.87 -1.38 13.10
C THR A 428 25.56 -0.39 14.22
N MET A 429 26.53 -0.14 15.09
CA MET A 429 26.43 0.91 16.09
C MET A 429 26.57 2.27 15.42
N TRP A 430 25.68 3.18 15.76
CA TRP A 430 25.72 4.57 15.27
C TRP A 430 26.56 5.41 16.22
N CYS A 431 27.51 6.14 15.67
CA CYS A 431 28.45 6.97 16.48
C CYS A 431 28.11 8.47 16.45
N GLY A 432 26.97 8.85 15.87
CA GLY A 432 26.53 10.26 15.76
C GLY A 432 26.75 10.83 14.38
#